data_3ee08bf09820e74c7de488eee450adf6
#
_entry.id   3ee08bf09820e74c7de488eee450adf6
#
_cell.length_a   1.000
_cell.length_b   1.000
_cell.length_c   1.000
_cell.angle_alpha   90.00
_cell.angle_beta   90.00
_cell.angle_gamma   90.00
#
_symmetry.space_group_name_H-M   'P 1'
#
loop_
_entity.id
_entity.type
_entity.pdbx_description
1 polymer ?
#
loop_
_entity_poly.entity_id
_entity_poly.type
_entity_poly.pdbx_seq_one_letter_code
_entity_poly.pdbx_strand_id
1 'polypeptide(L)'
;MRSEILPQSFCDELAKLRADADPMPYGTVLQVLEDEYGRPAGEIFDHIDATPLGSASLAQVHRAKLTTGEDVAVKVQRPGVRETMAQDVSIMRTIARIAAKTMPSAQVVDLSGVVEELWDTFEAETDFMIEARNLAEFKRFCEHYKYMDCPKPYSDLCTDRKSV
;
A
#
# COMPACT_ATOMS: atom_id res chain seq x y z
N MET A 1 19.21 3.23 -4.20
CA MET A 1 19.70 3.30 -2.81
C MET A 1 21.06 3.95 -2.81
N ARG A 2 21.36 4.82 -1.84
CA ARG A 2 22.68 5.43 -1.72
C ARG A 2 23.66 4.40 -1.15
N SER A 3 24.33 3.67 -2.01
CA SER A 3 25.45 2.74 -1.68
C SER A 3 26.68 3.45 -1.11
N GLU A 4 26.65 4.77 -1.04
CA GLU A 4 27.78 5.59 -0.58
C GLU A 4 27.87 5.72 0.95
N ILE A 5 26.82 5.32 1.69
CA ILE A 5 26.75 5.52 3.16
C ILE A 5 26.85 4.20 3.92
N LEU A 6 26.49 3.07 3.32
CA LEU A 6 26.48 1.76 3.97
C LEU A 6 27.38 0.77 3.22
N PRO A 7 28.05 -0.16 3.93
CA PRO A 7 28.79 -1.24 3.31
C PRO A 7 27.90 -2.06 2.37
N GLN A 8 28.47 -2.53 1.24
CA GLN A 8 27.72 -3.27 0.22
C GLN A 8 27.01 -4.51 0.80
N SER A 9 27.67 -5.23 1.70
CA SER A 9 27.08 -6.40 2.40
C SER A 9 25.82 -6.04 3.19
N PHE A 10 25.76 -4.82 3.76
CA PHE A 10 24.58 -4.32 4.47
C PHE A 10 23.47 -3.95 3.50
N CYS A 11 23.84 -3.35 2.37
CA CYS A 11 22.89 -3.05 1.28
C CYS A 11 22.29 -4.34 0.69
N ASP A 12 23.07 -5.40 0.56
CA ASP A 12 22.63 -6.70 0.05
C ASP A 12 21.66 -7.39 1.03
N GLU A 13 21.91 -7.30 2.35
CA GLU A 13 20.97 -7.81 3.36
C GLU A 13 19.67 -6.97 3.39
N LEU A 14 19.78 -5.64 3.32
CA LEU A 14 18.61 -4.76 3.23
C LEU A 14 17.82 -4.97 1.91
N ALA A 15 18.50 -5.33 0.83
CA ALA A 15 17.82 -5.67 -0.42
C ALA A 15 16.95 -6.93 -0.29
N LYS A 16 17.36 -7.91 0.56
CA LYS A 16 16.54 -9.09 0.87
C LYS A 16 15.27 -8.73 1.66
N LEU A 17 15.31 -7.67 2.47
CA LEU A 17 14.12 -7.15 3.19
C LEU A 17 13.14 -6.44 2.25
N ARG A 18 13.58 -6.07 1.04
CA ARG A 18 12.70 -5.63 -0.05
C ARG A 18 12.16 -6.81 -0.86
N ALA A 19 12.27 -8.02 -0.31
CA ALA A 19 11.74 -9.21 -0.98
C ALA A 19 10.29 -8.94 -1.38
N ASP A 20 10.02 -9.19 -2.65
CA ASP A 20 8.68 -9.27 -3.16
C ASP A 20 7.91 -10.24 -2.27
N ALA A 21 6.89 -9.75 -1.60
CA ALA A 21 6.01 -10.63 -0.83
C ALA A 21 5.42 -11.64 -1.82
N ASP A 22 5.30 -12.90 -1.39
CA ASP A 22 4.71 -13.93 -2.23
C ASP A 22 3.40 -13.41 -2.85
N PRO A 23 3.23 -13.51 -4.17
CA PRO A 23 2.04 -13.01 -4.83
C PRO A 23 0.77 -13.65 -4.27
N MET A 24 -0.27 -12.84 -4.08
CA MET A 24 -1.61 -13.37 -3.80
C MET A 24 -2.05 -14.27 -4.97
N PRO A 25 -2.76 -15.36 -4.69
CA PRO A 25 -3.42 -16.12 -5.74
C PRO A 25 -4.33 -15.23 -6.59
N TYR A 26 -4.32 -15.41 -7.90
CA TYR A 26 -5.13 -14.59 -8.81
C TYR A 26 -6.62 -14.60 -8.47
N GLY A 27 -7.15 -15.76 -8.03
CA GLY A 27 -8.53 -15.87 -7.56
C GLY A 27 -8.84 -14.95 -6.35
N THR A 28 -7.87 -14.75 -5.45
CA THR A 28 -8.02 -13.82 -4.32
C THR A 28 -8.07 -12.37 -4.82
N VAL A 29 -7.27 -12.03 -5.83
CA VAL A 29 -7.30 -10.68 -6.43
C VAL A 29 -8.66 -10.37 -7.03
N LEU A 30 -9.22 -11.32 -7.81
CA LEU A 30 -10.56 -11.19 -8.39
C LEU A 30 -11.63 -11.05 -7.30
N GLN A 31 -11.57 -11.87 -6.26
CA GLN A 31 -12.53 -11.82 -5.15
C GLN A 31 -12.52 -10.46 -4.46
N VAL A 32 -11.32 -9.91 -4.15
CA VAL A 32 -11.22 -8.56 -3.54
C VAL A 32 -11.82 -7.49 -4.44
N LEU A 33 -11.56 -7.55 -5.74
CA LEU A 33 -12.11 -6.60 -6.70
C LEU A 33 -13.64 -6.70 -6.77
N GLU A 34 -14.19 -7.91 -6.84
CA GLU A 34 -15.63 -8.15 -6.91
C GLU A 34 -16.35 -7.74 -5.63
N ASP A 35 -15.76 -8.04 -4.46
CA ASP A 35 -16.29 -7.61 -3.16
C ASP A 35 -16.34 -6.08 -3.06
N GLU A 36 -15.29 -5.39 -3.53
CA GLU A 36 -15.21 -3.93 -3.49
C GLU A 36 -16.13 -3.24 -4.51
N TYR A 37 -16.33 -3.82 -5.69
CA TYR A 37 -17.20 -3.25 -6.71
C TYR A 37 -18.66 -3.66 -6.54
N GLY A 38 -18.94 -4.73 -5.78
CA GLY A 38 -20.28 -5.32 -5.67
C GLY A 38 -20.81 -5.90 -6.99
N ARG A 39 -19.92 -6.20 -7.93
CA ARG A 39 -20.23 -6.76 -9.26
C ARG A 39 -19.03 -7.53 -9.83
N PRO A 40 -19.26 -8.43 -10.80
CA PRO A 40 -18.19 -9.20 -11.42
C PRO A 40 -17.09 -8.31 -12.01
N ALA A 41 -15.81 -8.69 -11.81
CA ALA A 41 -14.67 -7.95 -12.32
C ALA A 41 -14.70 -7.80 -13.85
N GLY A 42 -15.24 -8.80 -14.58
CA GLY A 42 -15.40 -8.79 -16.03
C GLY A 42 -16.37 -7.72 -16.58
N GLU A 43 -17.19 -7.09 -15.74
CA GLU A 43 -18.00 -5.94 -16.14
C GLU A 43 -17.20 -4.63 -16.23
N ILE A 44 -16.04 -4.60 -15.57
CA ILE A 44 -15.19 -3.41 -15.50
C ILE A 44 -13.94 -3.62 -16.33
N PHE A 45 -13.34 -4.81 -16.23
CA PHE A 45 -12.10 -5.14 -16.90
C PHE A 45 -12.34 -6.18 -18.00
N ASP A 46 -11.89 -5.88 -19.21
CA ASP A 46 -11.83 -6.83 -20.32
C ASP A 46 -10.78 -7.94 -20.03
N HIS A 47 -9.67 -7.52 -19.40
CA HIS A 47 -8.60 -8.40 -19.01
C HIS A 47 -7.83 -7.88 -17.79
N ILE A 48 -7.38 -8.81 -16.93
CA ILE A 48 -6.45 -8.55 -15.84
C ILE A 48 -5.33 -9.60 -15.94
N ASP A 49 -4.07 -9.18 -16.00
CA ASP A 49 -2.93 -10.09 -16.04
C ASP A 49 -2.86 -10.89 -14.74
N ALA A 50 -2.77 -12.21 -14.84
CA ALA A 50 -2.67 -13.07 -13.66
C ALA A 50 -1.34 -12.92 -12.91
N THR A 51 -0.27 -12.54 -13.64
CA THR A 51 1.04 -12.23 -13.04
C THR A 51 1.08 -10.76 -12.64
N PRO A 52 1.37 -10.44 -11.37
CA PRO A 52 1.44 -9.05 -10.93
C PRO A 52 2.66 -8.33 -11.54
N LEU A 53 2.53 -7.04 -11.74
CA LEU A 53 3.65 -6.13 -12.04
C LEU A 53 4.57 -5.96 -10.83
N GLY A 54 4.02 -6.04 -9.63
CA GLY A 54 4.74 -5.98 -8.37
C GLY A 54 3.87 -6.46 -7.21
N SER A 55 4.51 -7.03 -6.20
CA SER A 55 3.87 -7.55 -5.00
C SER A 55 4.62 -7.04 -3.77
N ALA A 56 3.91 -6.39 -2.85
CA ALA A 56 4.47 -5.85 -1.61
C ALA A 56 3.69 -6.40 -0.40
N SER A 57 4.11 -6.03 0.80
CA SER A 57 3.49 -6.48 2.05
C SER A 57 2.02 -6.06 2.19
N LEU A 58 1.67 -4.86 1.70
CA LEU A 58 0.33 -4.30 1.84
C LEU A 58 -0.56 -4.52 0.62
N ALA A 59 0.03 -4.61 -0.58
CA ALA A 59 -0.72 -4.61 -1.83
C ALA A 59 0.03 -5.30 -2.97
N GLN A 60 -0.70 -5.55 -4.03
CA GLN A 60 -0.22 -6.12 -5.27
C GLN A 60 -0.77 -5.30 -6.44
N VAL A 61 0.05 -5.13 -7.48
CA VAL A 61 -0.33 -4.34 -8.66
C VAL A 61 -0.39 -5.24 -9.87
N HIS A 62 -1.48 -5.15 -10.62
CA HIS A 62 -1.70 -5.90 -11.86
C HIS A 62 -1.88 -4.96 -13.05
N ARG A 63 -1.39 -5.36 -14.21
CA ARG A 63 -1.81 -4.74 -15.45
C ARG A 63 -3.21 -5.22 -15.79
N ALA A 64 -4.05 -4.30 -16.25
CA ALA A 64 -5.39 -4.61 -16.68
C ALA A 64 -5.81 -3.75 -17.89
N LYS A 65 -6.87 -4.16 -18.54
CA LYS A 65 -7.54 -3.39 -19.58
C LYS A 65 -8.99 -3.18 -19.19
N LEU A 66 -9.42 -1.94 -19.19
CA LEU A 66 -10.83 -1.61 -18.94
C LEU A 66 -11.72 -2.04 -20.13
N THR A 67 -12.98 -2.30 -19.88
CA THR A 67 -13.99 -2.56 -20.93
C THR A 67 -14.18 -1.37 -21.87
N THR A 68 -13.77 -0.19 -21.45
CA THR A 68 -13.73 1.04 -22.26
C THR A 68 -12.51 1.11 -23.17
N GLY A 69 -11.51 0.22 -22.99
CA GLY A 69 -10.39 0.00 -23.87
C GLY A 69 -9.03 0.51 -23.36
N GLU A 70 -8.99 1.23 -22.24
CA GLU A 70 -7.77 1.79 -21.67
C GLU A 70 -6.93 0.73 -20.96
N ASP A 71 -5.61 0.79 -21.15
CA ASP A 71 -4.65 0.04 -20.35
C ASP A 71 -4.44 0.75 -18.99
N VAL A 72 -4.56 0.01 -17.91
CA VAL A 72 -4.47 0.54 -16.53
C VAL A 72 -3.60 -0.36 -15.65
N ALA A 73 -3.12 0.21 -14.54
CA ALA A 73 -2.54 -0.54 -13.43
C ALA A 73 -3.56 -0.57 -12.29
N VAL A 74 -3.90 -1.78 -11.83
CA VAL A 74 -4.84 -1.98 -10.72
C VAL A 74 -4.05 -2.39 -9.49
N LYS A 75 -4.08 -1.57 -8.46
CA LYS A 75 -3.47 -1.84 -7.16
C LYS A 75 -4.54 -2.41 -6.24
N VAL A 76 -4.28 -3.58 -5.68
CA VAL A 76 -5.24 -4.33 -4.84
C VAL A 76 -4.60 -4.59 -3.49
N GLN A 77 -5.26 -4.16 -2.41
CA GLN A 77 -4.82 -4.40 -1.05
C GLN A 77 -4.96 -5.88 -0.68
N ARG A 78 -4.00 -6.37 0.08
CA ARG A 78 -4.08 -7.72 0.64
C ARG A 78 -5.21 -7.82 1.66
N PRO A 79 -6.08 -8.83 1.59
CA PRO A 79 -7.13 -9.01 2.58
C PRO A 79 -6.54 -9.26 3.98
N GLY A 80 -7.20 -8.72 5.01
CA GLY A 80 -6.80 -8.92 6.40
C GLY A 80 -5.61 -8.07 6.89
N VAL A 81 -5.01 -7.24 6.05
CA VAL A 81 -3.84 -6.42 6.43
C VAL A 81 -4.19 -5.43 7.56
N ARG A 82 -5.33 -4.75 7.46
CA ARG A 82 -5.76 -3.76 8.49
C ARG A 82 -6.07 -4.44 9.81
N GLU A 83 -6.76 -5.57 9.77
CA GLU A 83 -7.14 -6.36 10.94
C GLU A 83 -5.89 -6.90 11.66
N THR A 84 -4.93 -7.43 10.91
CA THR A 84 -3.66 -7.93 11.48
C THR A 84 -2.88 -6.80 12.12
N MET A 85 -2.72 -5.66 11.41
CA MET A 85 -1.99 -4.51 11.94
C MET A 85 -2.67 -3.92 13.18
N ALA A 86 -4.01 -3.85 13.20
CA ALA A 86 -4.75 -3.38 14.37
C ALA A 86 -4.49 -4.26 15.61
N GLN A 87 -4.40 -5.59 15.42
CA GLN A 87 -4.05 -6.51 16.50
C GLN A 87 -2.61 -6.30 16.98
N ASP A 88 -1.65 -6.18 16.06
CA ASP A 88 -0.24 -5.97 16.38
C ASP A 88 -0.03 -4.64 17.13
N VAL A 89 -0.63 -3.56 16.67
CA VAL A 89 -0.60 -2.25 17.35
C VAL A 89 -1.23 -2.30 18.73
N SER A 90 -2.31 -3.06 18.91
CA SER A 90 -2.94 -3.27 20.24
C SER A 90 -1.97 -3.94 21.22
N ILE A 91 -1.19 -4.91 20.74
CA ILE A 91 -0.12 -5.56 21.52
C ILE A 91 0.98 -4.55 21.84
N MET A 92 1.45 -3.79 20.85
CA MET A 92 2.48 -2.76 21.05
C MET A 92 2.04 -1.69 22.07
N ARG A 93 0.79 -1.22 22.01
CA ARG A 93 0.21 -0.30 22.99
C ARG A 93 0.26 -0.87 24.42
N THR A 94 0.00 -2.16 24.54
CA THR A 94 0.04 -2.84 25.84
C THR A 94 1.47 -2.92 26.37
N ILE A 95 2.42 -3.30 25.53
CA ILE A 95 3.85 -3.35 25.88
C ILE A 95 4.37 -1.95 26.26
N ALA A 96 4.07 -0.92 25.46
CA ALA A 96 4.46 0.46 25.74
C ALA A 96 3.95 0.94 27.09
N ARG A 97 2.70 0.61 27.44
CA ARG A 97 2.08 0.95 28.74
C ARG A 97 2.76 0.23 29.91
N ILE A 98 3.14 -1.02 29.74
CA ILE A 98 3.87 -1.78 30.76
C ILE A 98 5.27 -1.21 30.94
N ALA A 99 5.99 -0.95 29.86
CA ALA A 99 7.34 -0.39 29.88
C ALA A 99 7.36 0.97 30.60
N ALA A 100 6.41 1.85 30.30
CA ALA A 100 6.30 3.16 30.95
C ALA A 100 6.08 3.06 32.47
N LYS A 101 5.47 1.98 32.97
CA LYS A 101 5.24 1.77 34.40
C LYS A 101 6.42 1.11 35.12
N THR A 102 7.19 0.27 34.41
CA THR A 102 8.21 -0.59 35.05
C THR A 102 9.63 -0.09 34.83
N MET A 103 9.88 0.72 33.82
CA MET A 103 11.22 1.20 33.43
C MET A 103 11.27 2.71 33.49
N PRO A 104 11.88 3.34 34.52
CA PRO A 104 12.02 4.80 34.60
C PRO A 104 12.81 5.41 33.42
N SER A 105 13.75 4.66 32.82
CA SER A 105 14.48 5.06 31.62
C SER A 105 13.63 5.07 30.36
N ALA A 106 12.51 4.34 30.31
CA ALA A 106 11.58 4.36 29.18
C ALA A 106 10.78 5.67 29.12
N GLN A 107 10.77 6.47 30.17
CA GLN A 107 10.15 7.81 30.18
C GLN A 107 10.91 8.83 29.31
N VAL A 108 12.16 8.54 28.92
CA VAL A 108 12.95 9.39 28.00
C VAL A 108 12.47 9.24 26.55
N VAL A 109 11.83 8.13 26.20
CA VAL A 109 11.25 7.87 24.88
C VAL A 109 9.76 7.67 25.05
N ASP A 110 8.95 8.50 24.41
CA ASP A 110 7.50 8.34 24.37
C ASP A 110 7.13 7.15 23.44
N LEU A 111 7.27 5.94 23.99
CA LEU A 111 6.91 4.71 23.27
C LEU A 111 5.45 4.67 22.83
N SER A 112 4.57 5.29 23.62
CA SER A 112 3.15 5.36 23.28
C SER A 112 2.93 6.27 22.06
N GLY A 113 3.58 7.45 22.05
CA GLY A 113 3.53 8.36 20.91
C GLY A 113 4.09 7.72 19.63
N VAL A 114 5.19 6.97 19.73
CA VAL A 114 5.77 6.24 18.59
C VAL A 114 4.80 5.20 18.03
N VAL A 115 4.08 4.46 18.90
CA VAL A 115 3.09 3.46 18.46
C VAL A 115 1.89 4.11 17.78
N GLU A 116 1.41 5.26 18.28
CA GLU A 116 0.32 5.99 17.64
C GLU A 116 0.76 6.57 16.29
N GLU A 117 1.95 7.16 16.18
CA GLU A 117 2.49 7.65 14.90
C GLU A 117 2.66 6.53 13.87
N LEU A 118 3.07 5.33 14.32
CA LEU A 118 3.12 4.15 13.47
C LEU A 118 1.73 3.77 12.94
N TRP A 119 0.71 3.80 13.82
CA TRP A 119 -0.67 3.52 13.43
C TRP A 119 -1.20 4.53 12.42
N ASP A 120 -1.04 5.82 12.69
CA ASP A 120 -1.49 6.90 11.81
C ASP A 120 -0.82 6.81 10.42
N THR A 121 0.48 6.52 10.42
CA THR A 121 1.23 6.30 9.16
C THR A 121 0.68 5.10 8.39
N PHE A 122 0.42 3.99 9.08
CA PHE A 122 -0.14 2.79 8.46
C PHE A 122 -1.55 3.05 7.90
N GLU A 123 -2.42 3.74 8.63
CA GLU A 123 -3.75 4.11 8.13
C GLU A 123 -3.66 4.95 6.86
N ALA A 124 -2.75 5.94 6.84
CA ALA A 124 -2.53 6.78 5.66
C ALA A 124 -2.00 5.99 4.45
N GLU A 125 -1.07 5.05 4.67
CA GLU A 125 -0.49 4.20 3.62
C GLU A 125 -1.48 3.13 3.09
N THR A 126 -2.48 2.79 3.86
CA THR A 126 -3.51 1.80 3.49
C THR A 126 -4.78 2.40 2.92
N ASP A 127 -4.94 3.71 2.96
CA ASP A 127 -6.05 4.43 2.29
C ASP A 127 -5.63 4.87 0.88
N PHE A 128 -5.95 4.06 -0.12
CA PHE A 128 -5.60 4.36 -1.51
C PHE A 128 -6.37 5.56 -2.10
N MET A 129 -7.42 6.05 -1.44
CA MET A 129 -8.07 7.30 -1.81
C MET A 129 -7.18 8.52 -1.58
N ILE A 130 -6.28 8.46 -0.59
CA ILE A 130 -5.26 9.49 -0.38
C ILE A 130 -4.30 9.52 -1.57
N GLU A 131 -3.81 8.35 -1.98
CA GLU A 131 -2.92 8.21 -3.15
C GLU A 131 -3.60 8.71 -4.44
N ALA A 132 -4.85 8.31 -4.68
CA ALA A 132 -5.61 8.75 -5.85
C ALA A 132 -5.81 10.28 -5.89
N ARG A 133 -6.10 10.91 -4.77
CA ARG A 133 -6.20 12.37 -4.66
C ARG A 133 -4.87 13.07 -4.94
N ASN A 134 -3.79 12.59 -4.34
CA ASN A 134 -2.46 13.12 -4.55
C ASN A 134 -2.03 13.00 -6.02
N LEU A 135 -2.31 11.87 -6.67
CA LEU A 135 -2.08 11.67 -8.10
C LEU A 135 -2.88 12.65 -8.95
N ALA A 136 -4.16 12.88 -8.63
CA ALA A 136 -4.99 13.81 -9.36
C ALA A 136 -4.50 15.28 -9.22
N GLU A 137 -3.99 15.65 -8.05
CA GLU A 137 -3.37 16.96 -7.83
C GLU A 137 -2.05 17.09 -8.59
N PHE A 138 -1.22 16.06 -8.52
CA PHE A 138 0.06 16.05 -9.22
C PHE A 138 -0.13 16.05 -10.74
N LYS A 139 -1.16 15.37 -11.26
CA LYS A 139 -1.51 15.42 -12.69
C LYS A 139 -1.82 16.84 -13.15
N ARG A 140 -2.61 17.59 -12.38
CA ARG A 140 -2.89 19.01 -12.67
C ARG A 140 -1.62 19.87 -12.67
N PHE A 141 -0.69 19.58 -11.74
CA PHE A 141 0.61 20.25 -11.73
C PHE A 141 1.43 19.92 -12.99
N CYS A 142 1.48 18.66 -13.42
CA CYS A 142 2.20 18.20 -14.60
C CYS A 142 1.72 18.88 -15.90
N GLU A 143 0.43 19.25 -16.00
CA GLU A 143 -0.14 19.94 -17.17
C GLU A 143 0.58 21.27 -17.51
N HIS A 144 1.25 21.88 -16.53
CA HIS A 144 2.01 23.09 -16.70
C HIS A 144 3.45 22.86 -17.20
N TYR A 145 3.89 21.59 -17.32
CA TYR A 145 5.26 21.23 -17.64
C TYR A 145 5.35 20.27 -18.83
N LYS A 146 6.06 20.65 -19.87
CA LYS A 146 6.16 19.89 -21.13
C LYS A 146 6.82 18.51 -21.00
N TYR A 147 7.63 18.29 -19.96
CA TYR A 147 8.45 17.09 -19.78
C TYR A 147 8.08 16.27 -18.55
N MET A 148 6.97 16.60 -17.91
CA MET A 148 6.46 15.89 -16.74
C MET A 148 5.10 15.32 -17.05
N ASP A 149 4.91 14.06 -16.72
CA ASP A 149 3.61 13.41 -16.78
C ASP A 149 3.48 12.41 -15.62
N CYS A 150 2.26 12.07 -15.24
CA CYS A 150 1.96 11.04 -14.27
C CYS A 150 0.69 10.30 -14.68
N PRO A 151 0.49 9.08 -14.17
CA PRO A 151 -0.74 8.34 -14.40
C PRO A 151 -1.97 9.15 -13.98
N LYS A 152 -3.07 8.99 -14.72
CA LYS A 152 -4.36 9.55 -14.35
C LYS A 152 -5.10 8.54 -13.49
N PRO A 153 -5.50 8.88 -12.25
CA PRO A 153 -6.33 7.98 -11.46
C PRO A 153 -7.77 7.94 -12.01
N TYR A 154 -8.35 6.76 -12.06
CA TYR A 154 -9.76 6.55 -12.36
C TYR A 154 -10.56 6.59 -11.06
N SER A 155 -10.82 7.80 -10.54
CA SER A 155 -11.40 8.03 -9.21
C SER A 155 -12.71 7.27 -8.97
N ASP A 156 -13.53 7.08 -10.01
CA ASP A 156 -14.78 6.32 -9.94
C ASP A 156 -14.56 4.82 -9.72
N LEU A 157 -13.34 4.34 -9.99
CA LEU A 157 -12.92 2.96 -9.80
C LEU A 157 -12.00 2.80 -8.59
N CYS A 158 -11.66 3.87 -7.87
CA CYS A 158 -10.83 3.82 -6.67
C CYS A 158 -11.69 3.68 -5.41
N THR A 159 -11.15 2.92 -4.43
CA THR A 159 -11.66 2.85 -3.06
C THR A 159 -10.47 2.91 -2.10
N ASP A 160 -10.70 2.85 -0.80
CA ASP A 160 -9.62 2.76 0.20
C ASP A 160 -8.75 1.50 0.05
N ARG A 161 -9.27 0.42 -0.57
CA ARG A 161 -8.58 -0.88 -0.75
C ARG A 161 -8.08 -1.16 -2.17
N LYS A 162 -8.41 -0.35 -3.14
CA LYS A 162 -7.96 -0.48 -4.53
C LYS A 162 -7.82 0.86 -5.21
N SER A 163 -6.86 0.97 -6.13
CA SER A 163 -6.73 2.11 -7.03
C SER A 163 -6.50 1.66 -8.48
N VAL A 164 -7.00 2.44 -9.41
CA VAL A 164 -6.92 2.19 -10.86
C VAL A 164 -6.42 3.44 -11.57
#